data_c9cb312f8d3752b778e3f6441c42d1f7
#
_entry.id   c9cb312f8d3752b778e3f6441c42d1f7
#
_cell.length_a   1.000
_cell.length_b   1.000
_cell.length_c   1.000
_cell.angle_alpha   90.00
_cell.angle_beta   90.00
_cell.angle_gamma   90.00
#
_symmetry.space_group_name_H-M   'P 1'
#
loop_
_entity.id
_entity.type
_entity.pdbx_description
1 polymer ?
#
loop_
_entity_poly.entity_id
_entity_poly.type
_entity_poly.pdbx_seq_one_letter_code
_entity_poly.pdbx_strand_id
1 'polypeptide(L)'
;MQNNTLSRAELDATGDVLDIHYGDVLIKYGSILDATDNTIPHIISGHESTNYDYLQDGDIIVADTAEDETVGKTIELLNISGRKIEAGLHTVPCRPLFPFASMYLGYYMNTSHYHKQLIPLMQGIKVLSISKGNISKTKISSPQTIAEQEKISRFLYLLDQRATAQSKIIDALKKYKRGLSDTLFDRIAQSPSCKIVKLGDAFELLQNNTFSRDDLTTNPSSVQNIHYGDVLVKYGAVVNISEDTPPYIKPTIDLQKFVATSYLRDGDIVFADTAEDYSVGKATEIAGANGLAVLSGLHTIPCRPLMKFHPMYLAYYFNSSLFRRQIYPLVQGTKVSSISKGELVKTSVYAPTEREQRRIASMLYLLDLRITFEEKTVNSLTNARTALLQQLFI
;
A
#
# COMPACT_ATOMS: atom_id res chain seq x y z
N MET A 1 35.76 -5.89 -7.27
CA MET A 1 34.95 -7.05 -7.71
C MET A 1 34.25 -6.70 -9.02
N GLN A 2 33.81 -7.69 -9.78
CA GLN A 2 33.11 -7.54 -11.05
C GLN A 2 31.63 -7.91 -10.85
N ASN A 3 30.79 -7.38 -11.70
CA ASN A 3 29.36 -7.73 -11.82
C ASN A 3 29.11 -8.36 -13.19
N ASN A 4 28.09 -9.21 -13.29
CA ASN A 4 27.64 -9.71 -14.59
C ASN A 4 26.78 -8.68 -15.34
N THR A 5 26.40 -9.01 -16.55
CA THR A 5 25.59 -8.14 -17.44
C THR A 5 24.27 -8.82 -17.83
N LEU A 6 23.83 -9.79 -17.05
CA LEU A 6 22.62 -10.55 -17.35
C LEU A 6 21.37 -9.71 -17.16
N SER A 7 20.51 -9.75 -18.15
CA SER A 7 19.19 -9.09 -18.10
C SER A 7 18.17 -9.95 -17.34
N ARG A 8 17.00 -9.39 -17.02
CA ARG A 8 15.91 -10.15 -16.40
C ARG A 8 15.47 -11.38 -17.18
N ALA A 9 15.63 -11.39 -18.50
CA ALA A 9 15.26 -12.53 -19.34
C ALA A 9 16.18 -13.74 -19.17
N GLU A 10 17.36 -13.56 -18.55
CA GLU A 10 18.35 -14.58 -18.28
C GLU A 10 18.30 -15.07 -16.81
N LEU A 11 17.26 -14.64 -16.07
CA LEU A 11 17.02 -15.05 -14.67
C LEU A 11 15.73 -15.87 -14.56
N ASP A 12 15.73 -16.85 -13.64
CA ASP A 12 14.60 -17.73 -13.37
C ASP A 12 14.40 -17.93 -11.86
N ALA A 13 13.35 -18.67 -11.50
CA ALA A 13 13.05 -19.06 -10.12
C ALA A 13 13.96 -20.17 -9.59
N THR A 14 14.68 -20.88 -10.45
CA THR A 14 15.54 -22.04 -10.10
C THR A 14 16.86 -22.01 -10.85
N GLY A 15 17.92 -22.47 -10.22
CA GLY A 15 19.29 -22.54 -10.76
C GLY A 15 20.32 -22.75 -9.65
N ASP A 16 21.57 -22.93 -10.02
CA ASP A 16 22.67 -23.18 -9.07
C ASP A 16 23.31 -21.88 -8.54
N VAL A 17 23.16 -20.78 -9.25
CA VAL A 17 23.75 -19.48 -8.94
C VAL A 17 22.66 -18.42 -8.80
N LEU A 18 22.69 -17.69 -7.71
CA LEU A 18 21.79 -16.55 -7.43
C LEU A 18 22.33 -15.28 -8.07
N ASP A 19 21.43 -14.37 -8.46
CA ASP A 19 21.76 -13.06 -9.04
C ASP A 19 21.15 -11.91 -8.23
N ILE A 20 21.93 -10.87 -8.00
CA ILE A 20 21.45 -9.64 -7.37
C ILE A 20 21.38 -8.53 -8.40
N HIS A 21 20.23 -8.39 -9.03
CA HIS A 21 19.96 -7.38 -10.05
C HIS A 21 19.66 -6.00 -9.44
N TYR A 22 20.14 -4.91 -10.08
CA TYR A 22 19.97 -3.55 -9.56
C TYR A 22 18.51 -3.18 -9.26
N GLY A 23 17.56 -3.59 -10.10
CA GLY A 23 16.14 -3.31 -9.89
C GLY A 23 15.60 -3.93 -8.59
N ASP A 24 16.11 -5.10 -8.17
CA ASP A 24 15.74 -5.71 -6.88
C ASP A 24 16.38 -4.94 -5.72
N VAL A 25 17.61 -4.46 -5.87
CA VAL A 25 18.25 -3.59 -4.88
C VAL A 25 17.43 -2.31 -4.70
N LEU A 26 16.95 -1.71 -5.78
CA LEU A 26 16.19 -0.45 -5.72
C LEU A 26 14.80 -0.62 -5.08
N ILE A 27 14.08 -1.71 -5.40
CA ILE A 27 12.65 -1.80 -5.10
C ILE A 27 12.33 -2.83 -4.01
N LYS A 28 13.01 -4.00 -4.05
CA LYS A 28 12.61 -5.18 -3.29
C LYS A 28 13.35 -5.32 -1.96
N TYR A 29 14.67 -5.09 -1.97
CA TYR A 29 15.49 -5.32 -0.79
C TYR A 29 15.61 -4.07 0.09
N GLY A 30 15.74 -4.31 1.40
CA GLY A 30 16.06 -3.28 2.39
C GLY A 30 17.54 -2.90 2.37
N SER A 31 18.06 -2.45 3.51
CA SER A 31 19.51 -2.19 3.67
C SER A 31 20.33 -3.48 3.83
N ILE A 32 19.68 -4.56 4.25
CA ILE A 32 20.30 -5.86 4.52
C ILE A 32 19.55 -6.92 3.71
N LEU A 33 20.29 -7.77 3.00
CA LEU A 33 19.76 -8.92 2.30
C LEU A 33 20.27 -10.21 2.94
N ASP A 34 19.36 -10.99 3.51
CA ASP A 34 19.62 -12.34 3.95
C ASP A 34 19.64 -13.27 2.71
N ALA A 35 20.77 -13.88 2.42
CA ALA A 35 20.92 -14.77 1.27
C ALA A 35 20.05 -16.03 1.35
N THR A 36 19.42 -16.32 2.49
CA THR A 36 18.43 -17.40 2.61
C THR A 36 17.05 -17.01 2.06
N ASP A 37 16.86 -15.78 1.62
CA ASP A 37 15.62 -15.32 0.98
C ASP A 37 15.38 -16.05 -0.34
N ASN A 38 14.35 -16.87 -0.38
CA ASN A 38 13.97 -17.67 -1.56
C ASN A 38 13.41 -16.83 -2.72
N THR A 39 13.33 -15.52 -2.56
CA THR A 39 12.88 -14.60 -3.62
C THR A 39 14.04 -14.03 -4.44
N ILE A 40 15.30 -14.34 -4.10
CA ILE A 40 16.45 -13.98 -4.91
C ILE A 40 16.39 -14.83 -6.20
N PRO A 41 16.43 -14.20 -7.38
CA PRO A 41 16.37 -14.92 -8.65
C PRO A 41 17.66 -15.73 -8.88
N HIS A 42 17.55 -16.76 -9.69
CA HIS A 42 18.66 -17.61 -10.12
C HIS A 42 19.05 -17.28 -11.56
N ILE A 43 20.31 -17.46 -11.88
CA ILE A 43 20.81 -17.41 -13.26
C ILE A 43 20.35 -18.68 -13.99
N ILE A 44 19.84 -18.56 -15.20
CA ILE A 44 19.49 -19.69 -16.05
C ILE A 44 20.76 -20.49 -16.36
N SER A 45 20.71 -21.80 -16.20
CA SER A 45 21.85 -22.71 -16.39
C SER A 45 22.53 -22.50 -17.73
N GLY A 46 23.85 -22.34 -17.68
CA GLY A 46 24.68 -22.05 -18.86
C GLY A 46 24.97 -20.57 -19.12
N HIS A 47 24.37 -19.67 -18.34
CA HIS A 47 24.63 -18.23 -18.38
C HIS A 47 25.52 -17.76 -17.21
N GLU A 48 25.87 -18.65 -16.29
CA GLU A 48 26.72 -18.33 -15.14
C GLU A 48 28.09 -17.86 -15.58
N SER A 49 28.65 -16.90 -14.87
CA SER A 49 29.99 -16.41 -15.14
C SER A 49 31.06 -17.42 -14.68
N THR A 50 32.03 -17.65 -15.51
CA THR A 50 33.21 -18.53 -15.17
C THR A 50 34.37 -17.77 -14.51
N ASN A 51 34.33 -16.44 -14.50
CA ASN A 51 35.48 -15.59 -14.17
C ASN A 51 35.21 -14.60 -13.03
N TYR A 52 34.07 -14.67 -12.34
CA TYR A 52 33.72 -13.74 -11.27
C TYR A 52 33.86 -14.39 -9.92
N ASP A 53 34.34 -13.62 -8.94
CA ASP A 53 34.31 -14.04 -7.55
C ASP A 53 32.90 -13.98 -7.02
N TYR A 54 32.41 -15.06 -6.46
CA TYR A 54 31.13 -15.08 -5.75
C TYR A 54 31.15 -14.14 -4.55
N LEU A 55 29.99 -13.58 -4.26
CA LEU A 55 29.76 -12.70 -3.12
C LEU A 55 29.90 -13.46 -1.80
N GLN A 56 30.28 -12.76 -0.74
CA GLN A 56 30.49 -13.29 0.61
C GLN A 56 29.69 -12.48 1.62
N ASP A 57 29.54 -13.01 2.84
CA ASP A 57 28.95 -12.27 3.96
C ASP A 57 29.71 -10.98 4.20
N GLY A 58 28.96 -9.87 4.35
CA GLY A 58 29.48 -8.52 4.51
C GLY A 58 29.84 -7.81 3.21
N ASP A 59 29.72 -8.46 2.05
CA ASP A 59 29.85 -7.75 0.77
C ASP A 59 28.69 -6.77 0.58
N ILE A 60 29.01 -5.64 -0.04
CA ILE A 60 28.09 -4.54 -0.30
C ILE A 60 27.77 -4.50 -1.79
N ILE A 61 26.49 -4.39 -2.13
CA ILE A 61 26.04 -4.20 -3.50
C ILE A 61 25.37 -2.85 -3.62
N VAL A 62 25.90 -2.01 -4.50
CA VAL A 62 25.38 -0.67 -4.79
C VAL A 62 24.69 -0.67 -6.15
N ALA A 63 23.45 -0.23 -6.24
CA ALA A 63 22.78 0.00 -7.52
C ALA A 63 23.37 1.25 -8.19
N ASP A 64 24.01 1.07 -9.34
CA ASP A 64 24.71 2.15 -10.03
C ASP A 64 23.83 2.99 -10.96
N THR A 65 22.60 2.57 -11.20
CA THR A 65 21.67 3.20 -12.13
C THR A 65 20.24 3.19 -11.58
N ALA A 66 19.52 4.31 -11.72
CA ALA A 66 18.08 4.43 -11.42
C ALA A 66 17.44 5.55 -12.27
N GLU A 67 16.12 5.59 -12.35
CA GLU A 67 15.35 6.66 -13.02
C GLU A 67 15.21 7.93 -12.15
N ASP A 68 15.62 7.87 -10.90
CA ASP A 68 15.53 8.97 -9.92
C ASP A 68 16.77 9.02 -9.00
N GLU A 69 16.72 9.83 -7.96
CA GLU A 69 17.81 10.00 -6.99
C GLU A 69 18.06 8.76 -6.09
N THR A 70 17.38 7.64 -6.31
CA THR A 70 17.65 6.38 -5.57
C THR A 70 18.92 5.65 -6.04
N VAL A 71 19.59 6.16 -7.07
CA VAL A 71 20.94 5.74 -7.44
C VAL A 71 21.86 5.71 -6.22
N GLY A 72 22.62 4.65 -6.09
CA GLY A 72 23.51 4.44 -4.94
C GLY A 72 22.84 3.72 -3.78
N LYS A 73 21.56 3.32 -3.90
CA LYS A 73 20.94 2.44 -2.90
C LYS A 73 21.76 1.18 -2.75
N THR A 74 21.93 0.75 -1.52
CA THR A 74 22.93 -0.25 -1.14
C THR A 74 22.28 -1.36 -0.31
N ILE A 75 22.75 -2.59 -0.49
CA ILE A 75 22.47 -3.73 0.39
C ILE A 75 23.77 -4.33 0.91
N GLU A 76 23.75 -4.84 2.14
CA GLU A 76 24.81 -5.68 2.71
C GLU A 76 24.29 -7.12 2.81
N LEU A 77 25.13 -8.08 2.42
CA LEU A 77 24.79 -9.51 2.35
C LEU A 77 25.05 -10.21 3.66
N LEU A 78 24.12 -11.10 4.04
CA LEU A 78 24.24 -11.99 5.21
C LEU A 78 23.85 -13.42 4.85
N ASN A 79 24.36 -14.37 5.64
CA ASN A 79 23.95 -15.79 5.65
C ASN A 79 24.11 -16.50 4.30
N ILE A 80 25.18 -16.22 3.58
CA ILE A 80 25.46 -16.84 2.27
C ILE A 80 25.65 -18.35 2.40
N SER A 81 26.32 -18.84 3.46
CA SER A 81 26.38 -20.28 3.82
C SER A 81 26.68 -21.23 2.64
N GLY A 82 27.68 -20.87 1.82
CA GLY A 82 28.13 -21.65 0.68
C GLY A 82 27.27 -21.54 -0.59
N ARG A 83 26.25 -20.71 -0.61
CA ARG A 83 25.51 -20.38 -1.84
C ARG A 83 26.39 -19.59 -2.79
N LYS A 84 26.23 -19.85 -4.07
CA LYS A 84 26.89 -19.09 -5.12
C LYS A 84 26.02 -17.90 -5.49
N ILE A 85 26.53 -16.68 -5.30
CA ILE A 85 25.78 -15.45 -5.59
C ILE A 85 26.67 -14.54 -6.42
N GLU A 86 26.15 -14.03 -7.54
CA GLU A 86 26.79 -13.03 -8.38
C GLU A 86 26.15 -11.66 -8.19
N ALA A 87 26.96 -10.62 -8.39
CA ALA A 87 26.46 -9.26 -8.53
C ALA A 87 25.95 -9.08 -9.97
N GLY A 88 24.69 -8.69 -10.11
CA GLY A 88 23.99 -8.61 -11.38
C GLY A 88 24.19 -7.29 -12.14
N LEU A 89 23.45 -7.18 -13.23
CA LEU A 89 23.46 -6.00 -14.09
C LEU A 89 23.24 -4.70 -13.30
N HIS A 90 23.98 -3.65 -13.66
CA HIS A 90 23.90 -2.33 -13.03
C HIS A 90 24.07 -2.33 -11.52
N THR A 91 24.98 -3.17 -11.04
CA THR A 91 25.42 -3.18 -9.64
C THR A 91 26.93 -2.97 -9.52
N VAL A 92 27.34 -2.38 -8.41
CA VAL A 92 28.75 -2.25 -8.03
C VAL A 92 28.99 -3.05 -6.75
N PRO A 93 29.59 -4.27 -6.86
CA PRO A 93 29.96 -5.04 -5.69
C PRO A 93 31.24 -4.49 -5.05
N CYS A 94 31.19 -4.32 -3.73
CA CYS A 94 32.28 -3.81 -2.92
C CYS A 94 32.53 -4.73 -1.73
N ARG A 95 33.79 -5.17 -1.55
CA ARG A 95 34.23 -5.95 -0.39
C ARG A 95 35.02 -5.04 0.54
N PRO A 96 34.61 -4.92 1.82
CA PRO A 96 35.37 -4.12 2.79
C PRO A 96 36.80 -4.64 2.96
N LEU A 97 37.77 -3.73 2.95
CA LEU A 97 39.20 -4.04 3.19
C LEU A 97 39.58 -3.96 4.68
N PHE A 98 38.71 -3.39 5.47
CA PHE A 98 38.84 -3.26 6.93
C PHE A 98 37.64 -3.89 7.62
N PRO A 99 37.79 -4.36 8.87
CA PRO A 99 36.69 -4.94 9.61
C PRO A 99 35.65 -3.86 9.96
N PHE A 100 34.37 -4.15 9.64
CA PHE A 100 33.21 -3.43 10.12
C PHE A 100 32.28 -4.43 10.84
N ALA A 101 31.46 -3.89 11.74
CA ALA A 101 30.41 -4.70 12.31
C ALA A 101 29.40 -5.11 11.23
N SER A 102 28.93 -6.34 11.30
CA SER A 102 27.91 -6.85 10.38
C SER A 102 26.69 -5.93 10.32
N MET A 103 26.15 -5.72 9.13
CA MET A 103 25.02 -4.84 8.81
C MET A 103 25.33 -3.33 8.92
N TYR A 104 26.47 -2.93 9.43
CA TYR A 104 26.75 -1.52 9.66
C TYR A 104 26.84 -0.73 8.35
N LEU A 105 27.58 -1.23 7.38
CA LEU A 105 27.74 -0.55 6.08
C LEU A 105 26.44 -0.51 5.29
N GLY A 106 25.66 -1.58 5.32
CA GLY A 106 24.34 -1.62 4.66
C GLY A 106 23.42 -0.52 5.17
N TYR A 107 23.43 -0.23 6.47
CA TYR A 107 22.66 0.91 7.01
C TYR A 107 23.32 2.26 6.72
N TYR A 108 24.62 2.41 6.96
CA TYR A 108 25.33 3.66 6.77
C TYR A 108 25.21 4.19 5.35
N MET A 109 25.46 3.34 4.34
CA MET A 109 25.45 3.76 2.94
C MET A 109 24.05 4.08 2.39
N ASN A 110 22.98 3.77 3.12
CA ASN A 110 21.62 4.20 2.83
C ASN A 110 21.18 5.45 3.64
N THR A 111 22.08 6.09 4.39
CA THR A 111 21.74 7.33 5.08
C THR A 111 21.74 8.53 4.14
N SER A 112 20.98 9.56 4.48
CA SER A 112 21.05 10.83 3.77
C SER A 112 22.43 11.49 3.85
N HIS A 113 23.18 11.24 4.93
CA HIS A 113 24.56 11.73 5.09
C HIS A 113 25.49 11.15 4.02
N TYR A 114 25.43 9.84 3.80
CA TYR A 114 26.23 9.19 2.75
C TYR A 114 25.72 9.56 1.35
N HIS A 115 24.41 9.53 1.14
CA HIS A 115 23.79 9.80 -0.15
C HIS A 115 24.08 11.22 -0.68
N LYS A 116 24.18 12.22 0.20
CA LYS A 116 24.61 13.59 -0.17
C LYS A 116 25.99 13.65 -0.83
N GLN A 117 26.87 12.67 -0.59
CA GLN A 117 28.16 12.60 -1.26
C GLN A 117 28.03 12.04 -2.68
N LEU A 118 26.99 11.23 -2.96
CA LEU A 118 26.74 10.62 -4.27
C LEU A 118 26.09 11.62 -5.24
N ILE A 119 25.17 12.46 -4.78
CA ILE A 119 24.39 13.40 -5.61
C ILE A 119 25.27 14.19 -6.60
N PRO A 120 26.35 14.88 -6.18
CA PRO A 120 27.19 15.66 -7.10
C PRO A 120 28.03 14.79 -8.05
N LEU A 121 28.08 13.49 -7.84
CA LEU A 121 28.85 12.52 -8.63
C LEU A 121 27.96 11.74 -9.62
N MET A 122 26.64 11.88 -9.54
CA MET A 122 25.68 11.27 -10.45
C MET A 122 25.72 11.94 -11.82
N GLN A 123 25.47 11.17 -12.85
CA GLN A 123 25.43 11.60 -14.25
C GLN A 123 24.15 11.11 -14.92
N GLY A 124 23.62 11.90 -15.84
CA GLY A 124 22.39 11.59 -16.59
C GLY A 124 21.30 12.64 -16.39
N ILE A 125 20.24 12.57 -17.22
CA ILE A 125 19.10 13.50 -17.15
C ILE A 125 17.79 12.74 -16.86
N LYS A 126 17.53 11.65 -17.59
CA LYS A 126 16.33 10.81 -17.38
C LYS A 126 16.65 9.56 -16.59
N VAL A 127 17.82 9.02 -16.80
CA VAL A 127 18.37 7.88 -16.05
C VAL A 127 19.66 8.38 -15.43
N LEU A 128 19.72 8.34 -14.12
CA LEU A 128 20.89 8.71 -13.34
C LEU A 128 21.79 7.50 -13.16
N SER A 129 23.10 7.70 -13.18
CA SER A 129 24.10 6.66 -12.94
C SER A 129 25.29 7.17 -12.18
N ILE A 130 25.98 6.26 -11.48
CA ILE A 130 27.20 6.55 -10.76
C ILE A 130 28.26 5.48 -11.05
N SER A 131 29.46 5.91 -11.46
CA SER A 131 30.56 5.00 -11.77
C SER A 131 31.26 4.44 -10.52
N LYS A 132 31.88 3.26 -10.65
CA LYS A 132 32.77 2.69 -9.59
C LYS A 132 33.84 3.70 -9.14
N GLY A 133 34.44 4.45 -10.08
CA GLY A 133 35.43 5.48 -9.78
C GLY A 133 34.86 6.67 -9.02
N ASN A 134 33.58 6.98 -9.18
CA ASN A 134 32.91 8.02 -8.39
C ASN A 134 32.54 7.53 -6.99
N ILE A 135 32.05 6.30 -6.86
CA ILE A 135 31.79 5.67 -5.56
C ILE A 135 33.09 5.61 -4.73
N SER A 136 34.24 5.29 -5.32
CA SER A 136 35.51 5.21 -4.62
C SER A 136 36.05 6.56 -4.07
N LYS A 137 35.46 7.69 -4.49
CA LYS A 137 35.79 9.04 -3.95
C LYS A 137 35.02 9.37 -2.68
N THR A 138 33.96 8.62 -2.37
CA THR A 138 33.16 8.85 -1.17
C THR A 138 33.90 8.42 0.09
N LYS A 139 33.48 8.95 1.23
CA LYS A 139 34.07 8.67 2.54
C LYS A 139 33.04 7.93 3.41
N ILE A 140 33.52 6.93 4.14
CA ILE A 140 32.75 6.22 5.15
C ILE A 140 33.15 6.76 6.51
N SER A 141 32.16 7.31 7.24
CA SER A 141 32.34 7.68 8.64
C SER A 141 31.82 6.55 9.53
N SER A 142 32.57 6.18 10.53
CA SER A 142 32.15 5.11 11.45
C SER A 142 32.64 5.38 12.87
N PRO A 143 31.91 4.90 13.89
CA PRO A 143 32.43 4.84 15.25
C PRO A 143 33.76 4.10 15.30
N GLN A 144 34.63 4.50 16.24
CA GLN A 144 35.97 3.90 16.36
C GLN A 144 35.93 2.42 16.83
N THR A 145 34.88 2.01 17.53
CA THR A 145 34.77 0.67 18.08
C THR A 145 33.77 -0.19 17.31
N ILE A 146 34.12 -1.42 17.02
CA ILE A 146 33.23 -2.41 16.43
C ILE A 146 31.97 -2.63 17.30
N ALA A 147 32.15 -2.63 18.64
CA ALA A 147 31.04 -2.81 19.57
C ALA A 147 29.95 -1.72 19.46
N GLU A 148 30.35 -0.49 19.13
CA GLU A 148 29.40 0.60 18.90
C GLU A 148 28.68 0.46 17.56
N GLN A 149 29.43 0.10 16.50
CA GLN A 149 28.87 -0.23 15.19
C GLN A 149 27.83 -1.38 15.30
N GLU A 150 28.14 -2.46 16.05
CA GLU A 150 27.23 -3.57 16.31
C GLU A 150 25.94 -3.15 17.01
N LYS A 151 26.04 -2.28 18.03
CA LYS A 151 24.83 -1.77 18.71
C LYS A 151 23.93 -1.01 17.76
N ILE A 152 24.49 -0.14 16.92
CA ILE A 152 23.73 0.64 15.94
C ILE A 152 23.08 -0.27 14.91
N SER A 153 23.87 -1.12 14.26
CA SER A 153 23.36 -2.00 13.19
C SER A 153 22.32 -2.98 13.69
N ARG A 154 22.58 -3.61 14.86
CA ARG A 154 21.65 -4.55 15.47
C ARG A 154 20.31 -3.90 15.86
N PHE A 155 20.36 -2.68 16.39
CA PHE A 155 19.15 -1.97 16.77
C PHE A 155 18.29 -1.64 15.53
N LEU A 156 18.89 -1.12 14.46
CA LEU A 156 18.19 -0.85 13.21
C LEU A 156 17.63 -2.14 12.56
N TYR A 157 18.41 -3.21 12.58
CA TYR A 157 17.99 -4.51 12.08
C TYR A 157 16.77 -5.05 12.82
N LEU A 158 16.75 -4.94 14.15
CA LEU A 158 15.59 -5.37 14.96
C LEU A 158 14.34 -4.53 14.66
N LEU A 159 14.48 -3.24 14.37
CA LEU A 159 13.36 -2.41 13.92
C LEU A 159 12.82 -2.86 12.57
N ASP A 160 13.70 -3.14 11.60
CA ASP A 160 13.31 -3.63 10.28
C ASP A 160 12.64 -5.01 10.36
N GLN A 161 13.18 -5.92 11.17
CA GLN A 161 12.56 -7.22 11.43
C GLN A 161 11.16 -7.09 12.04
N ARG A 162 10.99 -6.18 13.00
CA ARG A 162 9.70 -5.92 13.62
C ARG A 162 8.70 -5.33 12.64
N ALA A 163 9.11 -4.36 11.82
CA ALA A 163 8.24 -3.77 10.79
C ALA A 163 7.81 -4.82 9.75
N THR A 164 8.74 -5.67 9.31
CA THR A 164 8.46 -6.77 8.38
C THR A 164 7.49 -7.79 8.98
N ALA A 165 7.71 -8.22 10.23
CA ALA A 165 6.82 -9.14 10.91
C ALA A 165 5.41 -8.54 11.07
N GLN A 166 5.33 -7.25 11.39
CA GLN A 166 4.09 -6.53 11.52
C GLN A 166 3.32 -6.43 10.19
N SER A 167 4.03 -6.19 9.08
CA SER A 167 3.43 -6.18 7.74
C SER A 167 2.83 -7.55 7.36
N LYS A 168 3.51 -8.64 7.70
CA LYS A 168 2.98 -10.01 7.49
C LYS A 168 1.70 -10.25 8.31
N ILE A 169 1.60 -9.70 9.53
CA ILE A 169 0.37 -9.76 10.34
C ILE A 169 -0.77 -9.01 9.65
N ILE A 170 -0.51 -7.82 9.10
CA ILE A 170 -1.49 -7.04 8.35
C ILE A 170 -2.04 -7.84 7.16
N ASP A 171 -1.15 -8.45 6.36
CA ASP A 171 -1.56 -9.25 5.21
C ASP A 171 -2.41 -10.46 5.62
N ALA A 172 -2.01 -11.15 6.70
CA ALA A 172 -2.77 -12.26 7.25
C ALA A 172 -4.16 -11.82 7.75
N LEU A 173 -4.26 -10.68 8.43
CA LEU A 173 -5.54 -10.11 8.89
C LEU A 173 -6.43 -9.70 7.72
N LYS A 174 -5.90 -9.07 6.67
CA LYS A 174 -6.64 -8.71 5.45
C LYS A 174 -7.16 -9.95 4.72
N LYS A 175 -6.35 -11.00 4.64
CA LYS A 175 -6.77 -12.29 4.06
C LYS A 175 -7.86 -12.96 4.91
N TYR A 176 -7.68 -12.99 6.24
CA TYR A 176 -8.66 -13.53 7.17
C TYR A 176 -9.99 -12.79 7.10
N LYS A 177 -9.96 -11.44 7.08
CA LYS A 177 -11.17 -10.60 6.96
C LYS A 177 -11.95 -10.93 5.69
N ARG A 178 -11.26 -11.09 4.54
CA ARG A 178 -11.91 -11.48 3.28
C ARG A 178 -12.61 -12.83 3.40
N GLY A 179 -11.91 -13.88 3.84
CA GLY A 179 -12.49 -15.21 4.00
C GLY A 179 -13.64 -15.25 5.00
N LEU A 180 -13.55 -14.50 6.09
CA LEU A 180 -14.62 -14.36 7.07
C LEU A 180 -15.84 -13.66 6.46
N SER A 181 -15.64 -12.56 5.74
CA SER A 181 -16.70 -11.83 5.03
C SER A 181 -17.44 -12.75 4.07
N ASP A 182 -16.72 -13.48 3.22
CA ASP A 182 -17.30 -14.42 2.27
C ASP A 182 -18.13 -15.49 2.98
N THR A 183 -17.58 -16.08 4.04
CA THR A 183 -18.31 -17.12 4.82
C THR A 183 -19.57 -16.57 5.49
N LEU A 184 -19.52 -15.36 6.05
CA LEU A 184 -20.65 -14.76 6.74
C LEU A 184 -21.76 -14.42 5.75
N PHE A 185 -21.45 -13.79 4.62
CA PHE A 185 -22.45 -13.39 3.64
C PHE A 185 -22.99 -14.55 2.81
N ASP A 186 -22.21 -15.59 2.54
CA ASP A 186 -22.73 -16.82 1.91
C ASP A 186 -23.72 -17.57 2.83
N ARG A 187 -23.48 -17.57 4.16
CA ARG A 187 -24.46 -18.10 5.13
C ARG A 187 -25.75 -17.28 5.15
N ILE A 188 -25.64 -15.95 5.08
CA ILE A 188 -26.81 -15.06 5.01
C ILE A 188 -27.62 -15.34 3.73
N ALA A 189 -26.96 -15.54 2.60
CA ALA A 189 -27.62 -15.85 1.33
C ALA A 189 -28.44 -17.16 1.37
N GLN A 190 -28.03 -18.10 2.23
CA GLN A 190 -28.70 -19.41 2.40
C GLN A 190 -29.69 -19.43 3.58
N SER A 191 -29.75 -18.36 4.37
CA SER A 191 -30.59 -18.31 5.58
C SER A 191 -32.08 -18.13 5.22
N PRO A 192 -32.99 -19.02 5.66
CA PRO A 192 -34.43 -18.85 5.44
C PRO A 192 -35.01 -17.60 6.12
N SER A 193 -34.37 -17.08 7.13
CA SER A 193 -34.76 -15.85 7.85
C SER A 193 -34.31 -14.55 7.16
N CYS A 194 -33.52 -14.64 6.11
CA CYS A 194 -33.02 -13.49 5.39
C CYS A 194 -34.04 -12.96 4.40
N LYS A 195 -34.51 -11.73 4.56
CA LYS A 195 -35.33 -11.04 3.55
C LYS A 195 -34.42 -10.57 2.41
N ILE A 196 -34.89 -10.75 1.18
CA ILE A 196 -34.21 -10.24 -0.02
C ILE A 196 -35.13 -9.17 -0.62
N VAL A 197 -34.61 -7.96 -0.75
CA VAL A 197 -35.36 -6.82 -1.30
C VAL A 197 -34.53 -6.19 -2.45
N LYS A 198 -35.23 -5.60 -3.44
CA LYS A 198 -34.53 -4.84 -4.47
C LYS A 198 -33.93 -3.56 -3.87
N LEU A 199 -32.75 -3.16 -4.34
CA LEU A 199 -32.14 -1.90 -3.86
C LEU A 199 -33.06 -0.71 -4.15
N GLY A 200 -33.70 -0.68 -5.32
CA GLY A 200 -34.64 0.38 -5.69
C GLY A 200 -35.89 0.47 -4.80
N ASP A 201 -36.28 -0.62 -4.12
CA ASP A 201 -37.40 -0.62 -3.18
C ASP A 201 -36.98 -0.29 -1.75
N ALA A 202 -35.71 -0.53 -1.43
CA ALA A 202 -35.16 -0.38 -0.08
C ALA A 202 -34.39 0.93 0.14
N PHE A 203 -34.09 1.68 -0.92
CA PHE A 203 -33.28 2.90 -0.85
C PHE A 203 -33.85 4.03 -1.71
N GLU A 204 -33.78 5.25 -1.20
CA GLU A 204 -33.91 6.49 -1.95
C GLU A 204 -32.58 6.87 -2.56
N LEU A 205 -32.53 7.17 -3.86
CA LEU A 205 -31.37 7.72 -4.52
C LEU A 205 -31.30 9.21 -4.28
N LEU A 206 -30.19 9.69 -3.74
CA LEU A 206 -29.98 11.11 -3.48
C LEU A 206 -29.31 11.80 -4.68
N GLN A 207 -29.29 13.12 -4.64
CA GLN A 207 -28.56 13.95 -5.59
C GLN A 207 -27.07 13.95 -5.27
N ASN A 208 -26.22 13.70 -6.27
CA ASN A 208 -24.77 13.93 -6.20
C ASN A 208 -24.42 15.22 -6.94
N ASN A 209 -23.23 15.75 -6.65
CA ASN A 209 -22.67 16.89 -7.38
C ASN A 209 -21.72 16.44 -8.50
N THR A 210 -21.28 17.39 -9.32
CA THR A 210 -20.35 17.15 -10.44
C THR A 210 -19.05 17.93 -10.27
N PHE A 211 -18.69 18.30 -9.04
CA PHE A 211 -17.48 19.06 -8.76
C PHE A 211 -16.23 18.20 -8.94
N SER A 212 -15.27 18.74 -9.65
CA SER A 212 -13.95 18.14 -9.89
C SER A 212 -13.06 18.26 -8.66
N ARG A 213 -11.87 17.63 -8.69
CA ARG A 213 -10.85 17.83 -7.64
C ARG A 213 -10.43 19.28 -7.49
N ASP A 214 -10.41 20.03 -8.58
CA ASP A 214 -10.03 21.45 -8.58
C ASP A 214 -11.06 22.33 -7.87
N ASP A 215 -12.29 21.89 -7.72
CA ASP A 215 -13.35 22.56 -6.97
C ASP A 215 -13.29 22.29 -5.46
N LEU A 216 -12.40 21.41 -5.04
CA LEU A 216 -12.23 21.01 -3.64
C LEU A 216 -11.01 21.67 -3.01
N THR A 217 -11.00 21.71 -1.68
CA THR A 217 -9.92 22.26 -0.86
C THR A 217 -9.77 21.49 0.44
N THR A 218 -8.56 21.48 1.00
CA THR A 218 -8.28 20.97 2.35
C THR A 218 -8.52 22.05 3.42
N ASN A 219 -8.64 23.32 3.02
CA ASN A 219 -8.97 24.41 3.96
C ASN A 219 -10.42 24.29 4.40
N PRO A 220 -10.71 24.38 5.70
CA PRO A 220 -12.06 24.28 6.23
C PRO A 220 -13.04 25.25 5.53
N SER A 221 -14.20 24.74 5.15
CA SER A 221 -15.31 25.47 4.53
C SER A 221 -16.63 24.92 5.08
N SER A 222 -17.76 25.42 4.57
CA SER A 222 -19.09 25.09 5.08
C SER A 222 -19.57 23.67 4.72
N VAL A 223 -19.11 23.08 3.61
CA VAL A 223 -19.61 21.82 3.10
C VAL A 223 -18.47 20.87 2.69
N GLN A 224 -18.49 19.67 3.21
CA GLN A 224 -17.57 18.60 2.84
C GLN A 224 -18.09 17.80 1.64
N ASN A 225 -17.19 17.10 0.94
CA ASN A 225 -17.51 16.37 -0.29
C ASN A 225 -16.95 14.96 -0.27
N ILE A 226 -17.78 13.97 -0.60
CA ILE A 226 -17.35 12.56 -0.78
C ILE A 226 -17.12 12.32 -2.27
N HIS A 227 -15.87 12.40 -2.70
CA HIS A 227 -15.49 12.19 -4.10
C HIS A 227 -15.26 10.70 -4.42
N TYR A 228 -15.65 10.22 -5.64
CA TYR A 228 -15.53 8.81 -6.00
C TYR A 228 -14.12 8.23 -5.82
N GLY A 229 -13.09 9.00 -6.20
CA GLY A 229 -11.69 8.56 -6.05
C GLY A 229 -11.29 8.33 -4.58
N ASP A 230 -11.87 9.11 -3.63
CA ASP A 230 -11.64 8.88 -2.20
C ASP A 230 -12.38 7.62 -1.72
N VAL A 231 -13.59 7.35 -2.23
CA VAL A 231 -14.31 6.09 -1.98
C VAL A 231 -13.49 4.90 -2.48
N LEU A 232 -12.89 5.00 -3.66
CA LEU A 232 -12.09 3.90 -4.23
C LEU A 232 -10.79 3.63 -3.45
N VAL A 233 -10.07 4.67 -3.02
CA VAL A 233 -8.69 4.56 -2.56
C VAL A 233 -8.53 4.87 -1.07
N LYS A 234 -9.17 5.94 -0.58
CA LYS A 234 -8.92 6.48 0.76
C LYS A 234 -9.83 5.88 1.83
N TYR A 235 -11.13 5.79 1.55
CA TYR A 235 -12.10 5.37 2.55
C TYR A 235 -12.24 3.84 2.60
N GLY A 236 -12.45 3.35 3.82
CA GLY A 236 -12.82 1.96 4.08
C GLY A 236 -14.29 1.67 3.75
N ALA A 237 -14.83 0.63 4.35
CA ALA A 237 -16.26 0.33 4.26
C ALA A 237 -17.10 1.42 4.94
N VAL A 238 -16.58 2.09 5.96
CA VAL A 238 -17.20 3.20 6.68
C VAL A 238 -16.28 4.40 6.61
N VAL A 239 -16.84 5.59 6.38
CA VAL A 239 -16.15 6.87 6.51
C VAL A 239 -16.74 7.65 7.69
N ASN A 240 -15.93 8.00 8.67
CA ASN A 240 -16.31 8.86 9.78
C ASN A 240 -15.98 10.30 9.43
N ILE A 241 -17.02 11.10 9.13
CA ILE A 241 -16.85 12.46 8.61
C ILE A 241 -16.06 13.37 9.56
N SER A 242 -16.24 13.21 10.86
CA SER A 242 -15.54 14.01 11.87
C SER A 242 -14.07 13.64 12.04
N GLU A 243 -13.70 12.37 11.78
CA GLU A 243 -12.33 11.85 11.96
C GLU A 243 -11.53 11.84 10.65
N ASP A 244 -12.15 11.37 9.55
CA ASP A 244 -11.50 11.23 8.25
C ASP A 244 -11.37 12.54 7.49
N THR A 245 -12.10 13.57 7.91
CA THR A 245 -12.07 14.94 7.36
C THR A 245 -12.05 14.96 5.82
N PRO A 246 -13.17 14.59 5.16
CA PRO A 246 -13.28 14.72 3.71
C PRO A 246 -12.97 16.13 3.23
N PRO A 247 -12.47 16.32 1.99
CA PRO A 247 -12.20 17.66 1.47
C PRO A 247 -13.44 18.51 1.45
N TYR A 248 -13.27 19.81 1.58
CA TYR A 248 -14.33 20.79 1.52
C TYR A 248 -14.55 21.29 0.09
N ILE A 249 -15.78 21.67 -0.22
CA ILE A 249 -16.11 22.40 -1.45
C ILE A 249 -15.62 23.84 -1.28
N LYS A 250 -14.96 24.40 -2.30
CA LYS A 250 -14.47 25.79 -2.28
C LYS A 250 -15.62 26.78 -2.06
N PRO A 251 -15.44 27.82 -1.23
CA PRO A 251 -16.49 28.81 -0.93
C PRO A 251 -17.02 29.58 -2.15
N THR A 252 -16.26 29.56 -3.25
CA THR A 252 -16.64 30.22 -4.52
C THR A 252 -17.69 29.45 -5.32
N ILE A 253 -17.99 28.21 -4.92
CA ILE A 253 -18.93 27.33 -5.63
C ILE A 253 -20.35 27.59 -5.11
N ASP A 254 -21.30 27.80 -6.05
CA ASP A 254 -22.72 27.94 -5.72
C ASP A 254 -23.36 26.58 -5.36
N LEU A 255 -23.94 26.53 -4.16
CA LEU A 255 -24.58 25.33 -3.62
C LEU A 255 -26.12 25.45 -3.54
N GLN A 256 -26.73 26.55 -4.03
CA GLN A 256 -28.18 26.81 -3.91
C GLN A 256 -29.05 25.72 -4.55
N LYS A 257 -28.51 24.97 -5.53
CA LYS A 257 -29.22 23.87 -6.19
C LYS A 257 -29.41 22.62 -5.32
N PHE A 258 -28.69 22.51 -4.17
CA PHE A 258 -28.79 21.38 -3.28
C PHE A 258 -29.79 21.62 -2.16
N VAL A 259 -30.87 20.86 -2.15
CA VAL A 259 -31.90 20.90 -1.10
C VAL A 259 -31.48 20.12 0.14
N ALA A 260 -32.15 20.29 1.25
CA ALA A 260 -31.81 19.64 2.52
C ALA A 260 -31.71 18.10 2.44
N THR A 261 -32.47 17.47 1.54
CA THR A 261 -32.43 16.03 1.30
C THR A 261 -31.21 15.55 0.54
N SER A 262 -30.49 16.44 -0.16
CA SER A 262 -29.25 16.11 -0.88
C SER A 262 -28.05 15.88 0.06
N TYR A 263 -28.11 16.41 1.29
CA TYR A 263 -27.03 16.26 2.26
C TYR A 263 -27.05 14.88 2.88
N LEU A 264 -25.85 14.29 2.98
CA LEU A 264 -25.63 12.97 3.53
C LEU A 264 -25.83 12.96 5.05
N ARG A 265 -26.30 11.83 5.58
CA ARG A 265 -26.54 11.56 7.00
C ARG A 265 -25.91 10.23 7.39
N ASP A 266 -25.76 10.02 8.69
CA ASP A 266 -25.32 8.72 9.21
C ASP A 266 -26.20 7.58 8.67
N GLY A 267 -25.56 6.52 8.17
CA GLY A 267 -26.20 5.36 7.54
C GLY A 267 -26.47 5.50 6.04
N ASP A 268 -26.27 6.70 5.43
CA ASP A 268 -26.30 6.80 3.97
C ASP A 268 -25.12 6.07 3.34
N ILE A 269 -25.33 5.50 2.16
CA ILE A 269 -24.32 4.76 1.41
C ILE A 269 -23.91 5.56 0.18
N VAL A 270 -22.62 5.66 -0.09
CA VAL A 270 -22.09 6.29 -1.30
C VAL A 270 -21.32 5.25 -2.10
N PHE A 271 -21.80 4.94 -3.30
CA PHE A 271 -21.10 4.08 -4.26
C PHE A 271 -20.24 4.93 -5.19
N ALA A 272 -19.05 4.44 -5.55
CA ALA A 272 -18.31 4.93 -6.69
C ALA A 272 -18.86 4.29 -7.96
N ASP A 273 -19.42 5.10 -8.87
CA ASP A 273 -20.06 4.60 -10.09
C ASP A 273 -19.07 4.32 -11.22
N THR A 274 -17.84 4.78 -11.08
CA THR A 274 -16.79 4.69 -12.11
C THR A 274 -15.45 4.31 -11.48
N ALA A 275 -14.69 3.42 -12.14
CA ALA A 275 -13.32 3.06 -11.80
C ALA A 275 -12.54 2.59 -13.04
N GLU A 276 -11.21 2.65 -12.99
CA GLU A 276 -10.32 2.14 -14.05
C GLU A 276 -10.11 0.61 -13.97
N ASP A 277 -10.59 -0.01 -12.91
CA ASP A 277 -10.45 -1.44 -12.62
C ASP A 277 -11.77 -2.06 -12.14
N TYR A 278 -11.70 -3.28 -11.61
CA TYR A 278 -12.84 -4.00 -11.05
C TYR A 278 -13.38 -3.44 -9.72
N SER A 279 -12.86 -2.30 -9.23
CA SER A 279 -13.33 -1.68 -7.98
C SER A 279 -14.60 -0.83 -8.15
N VAL A 280 -15.08 -0.62 -9.36
CA VAL A 280 -16.38 0.03 -9.65
C VAL A 280 -17.48 -0.55 -8.76
N GLY A 281 -18.37 0.30 -8.24
CA GLY A 281 -19.40 -0.09 -7.28
C GLY A 281 -18.88 -0.32 -5.85
N LYS A 282 -17.61 0.02 -5.53
CA LYS A 282 -17.16 0.09 -4.14
C LYS A 282 -18.00 1.13 -3.39
N ALA A 283 -18.36 0.80 -2.15
CA ALA A 283 -19.27 1.61 -1.35
C ALA A 283 -18.65 1.99 -0.01
N THR A 284 -19.07 3.14 0.52
CA THR A 284 -18.78 3.54 1.89
C THR A 284 -20.06 3.99 2.59
N GLU A 285 -20.21 3.62 3.87
CA GLU A 285 -21.30 4.08 4.73
C GLU A 285 -20.86 5.33 5.47
N ILE A 286 -21.73 6.33 5.52
CA ILE A 286 -21.48 7.61 6.20
C ILE A 286 -21.72 7.44 7.71
N ALA A 287 -20.78 7.88 8.50
CA ALA A 287 -20.87 7.97 9.97
C ALA A 287 -20.32 9.31 10.46
N GLY A 288 -20.76 9.77 11.62
CA GLY A 288 -20.26 10.99 12.26
C GLY A 288 -20.61 12.29 11.49
N ALA A 289 -21.63 12.28 10.65
CA ALA A 289 -22.08 13.44 9.87
C ALA A 289 -23.01 14.38 10.66
N ASN A 290 -23.35 14.04 11.91
CA ASN A 290 -24.29 14.84 12.72
C ASN A 290 -23.79 16.28 12.92
N GLY A 291 -24.59 17.26 12.45
CA GLY A 291 -24.25 18.68 12.50
C GLY A 291 -23.27 19.15 11.44
N LEU A 292 -22.81 18.28 10.54
CA LEU A 292 -21.93 18.59 9.44
C LEU A 292 -22.68 18.54 8.11
N ALA A 293 -22.38 19.49 7.22
CA ALA A 293 -22.93 19.51 5.87
C ALA A 293 -22.00 18.71 4.94
N VAL A 294 -22.49 17.61 4.38
CA VAL A 294 -21.72 16.71 3.51
C VAL A 294 -22.51 16.41 2.25
N LEU A 295 -21.91 16.56 1.08
CA LEU A 295 -22.49 16.22 -0.21
C LEU A 295 -21.76 15.05 -0.87
N SER A 296 -22.51 14.25 -1.61
CA SER A 296 -21.95 13.22 -2.49
C SER A 296 -21.40 13.85 -3.76
N GLY A 297 -20.18 13.47 -4.14
CA GLY A 297 -19.39 14.12 -5.18
C GLY A 297 -19.55 13.54 -6.58
N LEU A 298 -18.67 13.99 -7.46
CA LEU A 298 -18.58 13.53 -8.85
C LEU A 298 -18.39 11.99 -8.88
N HIS A 299 -19.04 11.34 -9.86
CA HIS A 299 -19.00 9.91 -10.08
C HIS A 299 -19.35 9.07 -8.85
N THR A 300 -20.40 9.52 -8.13
CA THR A 300 -20.93 8.77 -6.99
C THR A 300 -22.46 8.56 -7.14
N ILE A 301 -22.94 7.48 -6.54
CA ILE A 301 -24.37 7.19 -6.38
C ILE A 301 -24.66 7.15 -4.88
N PRO A 302 -25.20 8.24 -4.30
CA PRO A 302 -25.62 8.25 -2.90
C PRO A 302 -26.99 7.62 -2.75
N CYS A 303 -27.14 6.77 -1.74
CA CYS A 303 -28.36 6.03 -1.45
C CYS A 303 -28.70 6.14 0.05
N ARG A 304 -29.96 6.46 0.36
CA ARG A 304 -30.48 6.50 1.74
C ARG A 304 -31.39 5.31 1.99
N PRO A 305 -31.12 4.49 3.05
CA PRO A 305 -32.01 3.40 3.41
C PRO A 305 -33.41 3.88 3.77
N LEU A 306 -34.46 3.27 3.19
CA LEU A 306 -35.86 3.48 3.54
C LEU A 306 -36.33 2.54 4.65
N MET A 307 -35.52 1.54 4.99
CA MET A 307 -35.76 0.59 6.06
C MET A 307 -34.57 0.59 7.03
N LYS A 308 -34.81 0.16 8.27
CA LYS A 308 -33.78 0.15 9.30
C LYS A 308 -32.80 -1.00 9.08
N PHE A 309 -31.52 -0.65 9.06
CA PHE A 309 -30.38 -1.57 9.13
C PHE A 309 -29.54 -1.28 10.38
N HIS A 310 -28.80 -2.28 10.83
CA HIS A 310 -27.78 -2.05 11.85
C HIS A 310 -26.63 -1.24 11.26
N PRO A 311 -26.13 -0.19 11.95
CA PRO A 311 -24.98 0.61 11.48
C PRO A 311 -23.81 -0.27 11.03
N MET A 312 -23.14 0.12 9.96
CA MET A 312 -22.01 -0.56 9.33
C MET A 312 -22.35 -1.90 8.63
N TYR A 313 -23.55 -2.47 8.81
CA TYR A 313 -23.92 -3.71 8.11
C TYR A 313 -23.90 -3.54 6.59
N LEU A 314 -24.54 -2.48 6.11
CA LEU A 314 -24.60 -2.17 4.68
C LEU A 314 -23.23 -1.87 4.08
N ALA A 315 -22.36 -1.20 4.83
CA ALA A 315 -20.98 -0.95 4.45
C ALA A 315 -20.23 -2.24 4.06
N TYR A 316 -20.35 -3.27 4.90
CA TYR A 316 -19.71 -4.56 4.63
C TYR A 316 -20.45 -5.39 3.61
N TYR A 317 -21.79 -5.32 3.60
CA TYR A 317 -22.61 -6.04 2.61
C TYR A 317 -22.26 -5.59 1.18
N PHE A 318 -22.28 -4.29 0.90
CA PHE A 318 -22.03 -3.75 -0.43
C PHE A 318 -20.59 -3.95 -0.93
N ASN A 319 -19.65 -4.20 -0.02
CA ASN A 319 -18.27 -4.55 -0.37
C ASN A 319 -17.99 -6.07 -0.33
N SER A 320 -18.99 -6.90 -0.05
CA SER A 320 -18.86 -8.36 0.00
C SER A 320 -18.82 -8.99 -1.40
N SER A 321 -18.26 -10.19 -1.51
CA SER A 321 -18.30 -10.98 -2.74
C SER A 321 -19.73 -11.31 -3.17
N LEU A 322 -20.66 -11.48 -2.22
CA LEU A 322 -22.09 -11.72 -2.50
C LEU A 322 -22.71 -10.56 -3.30
N PHE A 323 -22.44 -9.32 -2.92
CA PHE A 323 -22.93 -8.16 -3.66
C PHE A 323 -22.16 -7.92 -4.94
N ARG A 324 -20.82 -8.09 -4.91
CA ARG A 324 -19.95 -7.90 -6.09
C ARG A 324 -20.33 -8.80 -7.24
N ARG A 325 -20.73 -10.06 -6.98
CA ARG A 325 -21.26 -10.99 -8.03
C ARG A 325 -22.50 -10.44 -8.73
N GLN A 326 -23.28 -9.54 -8.10
CA GLN A 326 -24.43 -8.91 -8.75
C GLN A 326 -24.01 -7.67 -9.57
N ILE A 327 -22.94 -6.98 -9.16
CA ILE A 327 -22.43 -5.77 -9.84
C ILE A 327 -21.72 -6.13 -11.15
N TYR A 328 -20.84 -7.14 -11.16
CA TYR A 328 -19.98 -7.45 -12.31
C TYR A 328 -20.72 -7.59 -13.65
N PRO A 329 -21.87 -8.28 -13.76
CA PRO A 329 -22.59 -8.39 -15.04
C PRO A 329 -23.25 -7.08 -15.49
N LEU A 330 -23.36 -6.08 -14.62
CA LEU A 330 -24.02 -4.80 -14.86
C LEU A 330 -23.03 -3.68 -15.23
N VAL A 331 -21.74 -3.94 -15.06
CA VAL A 331 -20.67 -2.97 -15.36
C VAL A 331 -20.47 -2.85 -16.86
N GLN A 332 -20.28 -1.63 -17.33
CA GLN A 332 -20.03 -1.29 -18.74
C GLN A 332 -18.72 -0.54 -18.89
N GLY A 333 -18.09 -0.66 -20.05
CA GLY A 333 -16.82 0.02 -20.39
C GLY A 333 -15.61 -0.92 -20.40
N THR A 334 -14.63 -0.62 -21.25
CA THR A 334 -13.42 -1.45 -21.45
C THR A 334 -12.16 -0.86 -20.83
N LYS A 335 -12.01 0.47 -20.84
CA LYS A 335 -10.88 1.17 -20.22
C LYS A 335 -11.29 1.79 -18.88
N VAL A 336 -12.47 2.36 -18.85
CA VAL A 336 -13.08 2.92 -17.63
C VAL A 336 -14.39 2.18 -17.44
N SER A 337 -14.50 1.48 -16.34
CA SER A 337 -15.68 0.71 -15.95
C SER A 337 -16.68 1.59 -15.23
N SER A 338 -17.97 1.47 -15.54
CA SER A 338 -19.01 2.24 -14.86
C SER A 338 -20.28 1.43 -14.62
N ILE A 339 -21.04 1.82 -13.59
CA ILE A 339 -22.38 1.29 -13.31
C ILE A 339 -23.37 2.46 -13.22
N SER A 340 -24.49 2.33 -13.93
CA SER A 340 -25.53 3.36 -13.88
C SER A 340 -26.43 3.21 -12.64
N LYS A 341 -27.09 4.33 -12.23
CA LYS A 341 -28.13 4.31 -11.19
C LYS A 341 -29.22 3.28 -11.52
N GLY A 342 -29.63 3.22 -12.80
CA GLY A 342 -30.67 2.31 -13.26
C GLY A 342 -30.29 0.84 -13.17
N GLU A 343 -29.02 0.48 -13.32
CA GLU A 343 -28.55 -0.88 -13.12
C GLU A 343 -28.36 -1.21 -11.63
N LEU A 344 -27.82 -0.27 -10.86
CA LEU A 344 -27.60 -0.47 -9.42
C LEU A 344 -28.89 -0.79 -8.69
N VAL A 345 -30.02 -0.10 -8.97
CA VAL A 345 -31.33 -0.33 -8.30
C VAL A 345 -31.93 -1.71 -8.58
N LYS A 346 -31.50 -2.40 -9.64
CA LYS A 346 -31.92 -3.77 -9.95
C LYS A 346 -31.27 -4.83 -9.06
N THR A 347 -30.21 -4.50 -8.37
CA THR A 347 -29.51 -5.41 -7.46
C THR A 347 -30.35 -5.73 -6.24
N SER A 348 -30.03 -6.80 -5.55
CA SER A 348 -30.74 -7.25 -4.36
C SER A 348 -29.95 -6.97 -3.11
N VAL A 349 -30.63 -6.58 -2.04
CA VAL A 349 -30.09 -6.36 -0.71
C VAL A 349 -30.57 -7.48 0.21
N TYR A 350 -29.65 -8.15 0.86
CA TYR A 350 -29.92 -9.21 1.81
C TYR A 350 -30.03 -8.59 3.21
N ALA A 351 -31.20 -8.68 3.78
CA ALA A 351 -31.57 -8.11 5.08
C ALA A 351 -31.88 -9.24 6.09
N PRO A 352 -30.87 -9.81 6.76
CA PRO A 352 -31.07 -10.80 7.80
C PRO A 352 -31.62 -10.13 9.07
N THR A 353 -31.81 -10.89 10.14
CA THR A 353 -32.27 -10.36 11.44
C THR A 353 -31.30 -9.29 11.97
N GLU A 354 -31.81 -8.33 12.74
CA GLU A 354 -30.97 -7.27 13.34
C GLU A 354 -29.82 -7.85 14.18
N ARG A 355 -30.04 -8.97 14.85
CA ARG A 355 -29.00 -9.68 15.61
C ARG A 355 -27.85 -10.16 14.73
N GLU A 356 -28.17 -10.70 13.55
CA GLU A 356 -27.19 -11.17 12.58
C GLU A 356 -26.44 -9.99 11.94
N GLN A 357 -27.17 -8.93 11.56
CA GLN A 357 -26.56 -7.69 11.05
C GLN A 357 -25.54 -7.13 12.04
N ARG A 358 -25.93 -7.00 13.32
CA ARG A 358 -25.04 -6.53 14.38
C ARG A 358 -23.80 -7.40 14.52
N ARG A 359 -23.99 -8.73 14.53
CA ARG A 359 -22.86 -9.67 14.66
C ARG A 359 -21.86 -9.50 13.50
N ILE A 360 -22.34 -9.44 12.26
CA ILE A 360 -21.48 -9.29 11.08
C ILE A 360 -20.76 -7.95 11.12
N ALA A 361 -21.50 -6.87 11.32
CA ALA A 361 -20.93 -5.52 11.37
C ALA A 361 -19.85 -5.41 12.44
N SER A 362 -20.14 -5.87 13.67
CA SER A 362 -19.17 -5.80 14.78
C SER A 362 -17.90 -6.62 14.51
N MET A 363 -18.05 -7.84 13.99
CA MET A 363 -16.88 -8.69 13.71
C MET A 363 -15.95 -8.08 12.65
N LEU A 364 -16.52 -7.60 11.54
CA LEU A 364 -15.74 -7.03 10.45
C LEU A 364 -15.15 -5.66 10.82
N TYR A 365 -15.87 -4.85 11.57
CA TYR A 365 -15.40 -3.57 12.08
C TYR A 365 -14.23 -3.71 13.07
N LEU A 366 -14.30 -4.67 13.99
CA LEU A 366 -13.19 -4.95 14.89
C LEU A 366 -11.93 -5.41 14.16
N LEU A 367 -12.08 -6.15 13.05
CA LEU A 367 -10.94 -6.50 12.20
C LEU A 367 -10.37 -5.28 11.47
N ASP A 368 -11.21 -4.35 11.00
CA ASP A 368 -10.74 -3.11 10.40
C ASP A 368 -9.99 -2.24 11.41
N LEU A 369 -10.52 -2.09 12.62
CA LEU A 369 -9.82 -1.38 13.69
C LEU A 369 -8.45 -2.02 14.00
N ARG A 370 -8.40 -3.36 14.05
CA ARG A 370 -7.14 -4.07 14.26
C ARG A 370 -6.15 -3.84 13.13
N ILE A 371 -6.57 -3.96 11.87
CA ILE A 371 -5.72 -3.70 10.69
C ILE A 371 -5.19 -2.27 10.74
N THR A 372 -6.04 -1.28 10.97
CA THR A 372 -5.66 0.14 11.07
C THR A 372 -4.65 0.38 12.19
N PHE A 373 -4.82 -0.26 13.34
CA PHE A 373 -3.86 -0.18 14.45
C PHE A 373 -2.50 -0.74 14.06
N GLU A 374 -2.46 -1.90 13.40
CA GLU A 374 -1.21 -2.51 12.95
C GLU A 374 -0.52 -1.67 11.86
N GLU A 375 -1.28 -1.06 10.93
CA GLU A 375 -0.76 -0.14 9.92
C GLU A 375 -0.14 1.12 10.56
N LYS A 376 -0.79 1.71 11.56
CA LYS A 376 -0.23 2.82 12.35
C LYS A 376 1.07 2.41 13.07
N THR A 377 1.14 1.18 13.56
CA THR A 377 2.34 0.64 14.21
C THR A 377 3.51 0.53 13.22
N VAL A 378 3.29 0.00 12.00
CA VAL A 378 4.31 -0.05 10.96
C VAL A 378 4.80 1.35 10.60
N ASN A 379 3.89 2.29 10.39
CA ASN A 379 4.25 3.67 10.08
C ASN A 379 5.10 4.31 11.19
N SER A 380 4.75 4.06 12.45
CA SER A 380 5.53 4.57 13.60
C SER A 380 6.94 3.97 13.66
N LEU A 381 7.08 2.67 13.39
CA LEU A 381 8.37 1.99 13.31
C LEU A 381 9.24 2.55 12.16
N THR A 382 8.64 2.76 11.00
CA THR A 382 9.32 3.32 9.81
C THR A 382 9.78 4.75 10.07
N ASN A 383 8.95 5.59 10.68
CA ASN A 383 9.30 6.95 11.04
C ASN A 383 10.43 6.99 12.09
N ALA A 384 10.35 6.13 13.11
CA ALA A 384 11.40 6.01 14.13
C ALA A 384 12.73 5.56 13.50
N ARG A 385 12.71 4.57 12.59
CA ARG A 385 13.89 4.13 11.83
C ARG A 385 14.50 5.28 11.03
N THR A 386 13.69 6.03 10.30
CA THR A 386 14.17 7.17 9.49
C THR A 386 14.83 8.24 10.36
N ALA A 387 14.21 8.60 11.48
CA ALA A 387 14.77 9.55 12.43
C ALA A 387 16.12 9.07 13.03
N LEU A 388 16.20 7.78 13.37
CA LEU A 388 17.42 7.17 13.91
C LEU A 388 18.56 7.14 12.88
N LEU A 389 18.26 6.82 11.61
CA LEU A 389 19.24 6.88 10.53
C LEU A 389 19.82 8.30 10.35
N GLN A 390 19.03 9.34 10.62
CA GLN A 390 19.50 10.72 10.58
C GLN A 390 20.34 11.11 11.81
N GLN A 391 20.06 10.52 12.98
CA GLN A 391 20.69 10.88 14.25
C GLN A 391 21.96 10.08 14.59
N LEU A 392 21.97 8.79 14.21
CA LEU A 392 23.06 7.87 14.58
C LEU A 392 24.27 7.94 13.64
N PHE A 393 24.10 8.52 12.46
CA PHE A 393 25.13 8.61 11.43
C PHE A 393 25.42 10.09 11.07
N ILE A 394 25.91 10.83 12.04
CA ILE A 394 26.28 12.25 11.90
C ILE A 394 27.71 12.39 11.42
#